data_a4dc6b769922626e086ba9c344b14e38
#
_entry.id   a4dc6b769922626e086ba9c344b14e38
#
_cell.length_a   1.000
_cell.length_b   1.000
_cell.length_c   1.000
_cell.angle_alpha   90.00
_cell.angle_beta   90.00
_cell.angle_gamma   90.00
#
_symmetry.space_group_name_H-M   'P 1'
#
loop_
_entity.id
_entity.type
_entity.pdbx_description
1 polymer ?
#
loop_
_entity_poly.entity_id
_entity_poly.type
_entity_poly.pdbx_seq_one_letter_code
_entity_poly.pdbx_strand_id
1 'polypeptide(L)'
;MARDLKIDQNDELFELLTEYIHLTNDNPHNVKRGRIMGIESDNVEVAPGACVRIPLHQIGNNIFIGLYSYLNGNVTIGDNVLIGPHCSVVAGNHKFDAATGWFSARTEPDGDDSVVIGDGSWLASNVTITPGVKLGKANLVCAGSVVTKSTPDYAIMAGVPAKQVGSIDPVSGEYTWFSRQK
;
A
#
# COMPACT_ATOMS: atom_id res chain seq x y z
N MET A 1 1.96 -26.47 14.46
CA MET A 1 0.77 -26.85 15.25
C MET A 1 -0.20 -25.67 15.16
N ALA A 2 -1.22 -25.76 14.32
CA ALA A 2 -2.29 -24.76 14.31
C ALA A 2 -3.03 -24.90 15.65
N ARG A 3 -3.08 -23.81 16.43
CA ARG A 3 -3.95 -23.76 17.61
C ARG A 3 -5.39 -23.80 17.09
N ASP A 4 -6.15 -24.79 17.55
CA ASP A 4 -7.60 -24.84 17.31
C ASP A 4 -8.23 -23.71 18.15
N LEU A 5 -8.26 -22.51 17.58
CA LEU A 5 -8.85 -21.33 18.18
C LEU A 5 -10.36 -21.43 17.99
N LYS A 6 -11.06 -22.04 18.94
CA LYS A 6 -12.51 -22.00 19.03
C LYS A 6 -12.96 -20.61 19.47
N ILE A 7 -12.87 -19.64 18.55
CA ILE A 7 -13.21 -18.23 18.80
C ILE A 7 -14.67 -18.08 19.21
N ASP A 8 -15.55 -18.91 18.65
CA ASP A 8 -16.99 -18.96 18.93
C ASP A 8 -17.36 -19.45 20.34
N GLN A 9 -16.40 -19.96 21.10
CA GLN A 9 -16.59 -20.47 22.47
C GLN A 9 -15.83 -19.66 23.52
N ASN A 10 -15.20 -18.54 23.12
CA ASN A 10 -14.40 -17.70 24.01
C ASN A 10 -14.80 -16.24 23.83
N ASP A 11 -15.82 -15.81 24.59
CA ASP A 11 -16.35 -14.47 24.56
C ASP A 11 -15.26 -13.42 24.85
N GLU A 12 -14.35 -13.70 25.80
CA GLU A 12 -13.23 -12.82 26.14
C GLU A 12 -12.27 -12.61 24.95
N LEU A 13 -11.96 -13.67 24.20
CA LEU A 13 -11.11 -13.57 23.02
C LEU A 13 -11.84 -12.83 21.87
N PHE A 14 -13.14 -13.05 21.73
CA PHE A 14 -13.96 -12.34 20.74
C PHE A 14 -14.04 -10.84 21.05
N GLU A 15 -14.29 -10.48 22.29
CA GLU A 15 -14.28 -9.10 22.76
C GLU A 15 -12.91 -8.46 22.53
N LEU A 16 -11.81 -9.12 22.94
CA LEU A 16 -10.46 -8.64 22.76
C LEU A 16 -10.10 -8.39 21.28
N LEU A 17 -10.48 -9.31 20.38
CA LEU A 17 -10.24 -9.13 18.94
C LEU A 17 -11.07 -7.99 18.34
N THR A 18 -12.29 -7.81 18.83
CA THR A 18 -13.16 -6.71 18.41
C THR A 18 -12.58 -5.38 18.88
N GLU A 19 -12.22 -5.27 20.14
CA GLU A 19 -11.58 -4.09 20.73
C GLU A 19 -10.24 -3.78 20.05
N TYR A 20 -9.46 -4.81 19.69
CA TYR A 20 -8.17 -4.65 19.02
C TYR A 20 -8.26 -3.77 17.78
N ILE A 21 -9.28 -3.95 16.95
CA ILE A 21 -9.45 -3.16 15.73
C ILE A 21 -9.96 -1.75 16.04
N HIS A 22 -10.91 -1.63 16.96
CA HIS A 22 -11.60 -0.36 17.21
C HIS A 22 -10.85 0.56 18.17
N LEU A 23 -10.18 0.01 19.20
CA LEU A 23 -9.56 0.81 20.26
C LEU A 23 -8.05 0.99 20.12
N THR A 24 -7.39 0.28 19.20
CA THR A 24 -5.93 0.36 19.04
C THR A 24 -5.49 0.92 17.68
N ASN A 25 -6.35 1.64 16.98
CA ASN A 25 -5.98 2.33 15.74
C ASN A 25 -5.60 3.78 16.02
N ASP A 26 -4.56 3.96 16.79
CA ASP A 26 -3.93 5.24 17.10
C ASP A 26 -2.42 5.17 16.88
N ASN A 27 -1.75 6.32 16.89
CA ASN A 27 -0.32 6.38 16.59
C ASN A 27 0.53 5.47 17.50
N PRO A 28 0.42 5.49 18.86
CA PRO A 28 1.27 4.65 19.70
C PRO A 28 1.13 3.15 19.41
N HIS A 29 -0.10 2.67 19.22
CA HIS A 29 -0.36 1.27 18.93
C HIS A 29 0.09 0.88 17.52
N ASN A 30 -0.13 1.76 16.53
CA ASN A 30 0.28 1.53 15.16
C ASN A 30 1.81 1.46 15.02
N VAL A 31 2.55 2.36 15.66
CA VAL A 31 4.02 2.33 15.72
C VAL A 31 4.50 1.05 16.42
N LYS A 32 3.87 0.67 17.54
CA LYS A 32 4.20 -0.58 18.22
C LYS A 32 4.04 -1.80 17.34
N ARG A 33 2.98 -1.86 16.50
CA ARG A 33 2.82 -2.95 15.51
C ARG A 33 3.97 -3.00 14.51
N GLY A 34 4.34 -1.85 13.94
CA GLY A 34 5.49 -1.76 13.05
C GLY A 34 6.77 -2.32 13.68
N ARG A 35 7.04 -1.95 14.92
CA ARG A 35 8.20 -2.47 15.68
C ARG A 35 8.13 -3.97 15.93
N ILE A 36 6.97 -4.51 16.30
CA ILE A 36 6.75 -5.96 16.49
C ILE A 36 6.96 -6.72 15.18
N MET A 37 6.64 -6.12 14.02
CA MET A 37 6.88 -6.71 12.70
C MET A 37 8.36 -6.64 12.28
N GLY A 38 9.21 -5.93 13.02
CA GLY A 38 10.63 -5.78 12.73
C GLY A 38 10.97 -4.60 11.81
N ILE A 39 10.06 -3.63 11.66
CA ILE A 39 10.35 -2.39 10.92
C ILE A 39 11.21 -1.50 11.81
N GLU A 40 12.44 -1.23 11.36
CA GLU A 40 13.44 -0.45 12.12
C GLU A 40 13.35 1.07 11.86
N SER A 41 12.76 1.45 10.73
CA SER A 41 12.59 2.86 10.32
C SER A 41 11.77 3.64 11.35
N ASP A 42 12.02 4.94 11.42
CA ASP A 42 11.40 5.81 12.40
C ASP A 42 9.93 6.14 12.05
N ASN A 43 9.07 6.13 13.08
CA ASN A 43 7.68 6.53 13.01
C ASN A 43 6.90 5.83 11.89
N VAL A 44 6.99 4.50 11.81
CA VAL A 44 6.20 3.70 10.87
C VAL A 44 4.96 3.16 11.59
N GLU A 45 3.82 3.68 11.21
CA GLU A 45 2.52 3.30 11.72
C GLU A 45 1.90 2.19 10.87
N VAL A 46 1.61 1.05 11.48
CA VAL A 46 0.89 -0.06 10.83
C VAL A 46 -0.47 -0.22 11.49
N ALA A 47 -1.53 0.12 10.78
CA ALA A 47 -2.90 0.01 11.28
C ALA A 47 -3.36 -1.45 11.41
N PRO A 48 -4.39 -1.74 12.23
CA PRO A 48 -4.93 -3.09 12.38
C PRO A 48 -5.31 -3.74 11.06
N GLY A 49 -5.02 -5.03 10.92
CA GLY A 49 -5.34 -5.82 9.73
C GLY A 49 -4.48 -5.55 8.50
N ALA A 50 -3.56 -4.58 8.54
CA ALA A 50 -2.61 -4.38 7.45
C ALA A 50 -1.63 -5.56 7.36
N CYS A 51 -1.40 -6.04 6.14
CA CYS A 51 -0.50 -7.16 5.85
C CYS A 51 0.71 -6.66 5.06
N VAL A 52 1.88 -6.62 5.71
CA VAL A 52 3.12 -6.10 5.13
C VAL A 52 4.05 -7.29 4.83
N ARG A 53 4.19 -7.65 3.57
CA ARG A 53 5.01 -8.76 3.06
C ARG A 53 6.03 -8.26 2.03
N ILE A 54 6.72 -7.21 2.37
CA ILE A 54 7.76 -6.56 1.56
C ILE A 54 9.08 -6.56 2.31
N PRO A 55 10.23 -6.33 1.66
CA PRO A 55 11.51 -6.17 2.35
C PRO A 55 11.47 -4.98 3.30
N LEU A 56 11.55 -5.23 4.62
CA LEU A 56 11.35 -4.20 5.64
C LEU A 56 12.39 -3.07 5.60
N HIS A 57 13.60 -3.37 5.11
CA HIS A 57 14.67 -2.38 4.90
C HIS A 57 14.42 -1.42 3.73
N GLN A 58 13.37 -1.66 2.94
CA GLN A 58 12.92 -0.78 1.85
C GLN A 58 11.77 0.15 2.27
N ILE A 59 11.44 0.21 3.56
CA ILE A 59 10.44 1.10 4.12
C ILE A 59 11.16 2.32 4.70
N GLY A 60 10.80 3.50 4.23
CA GLY A 60 11.31 4.78 4.71
C GLY A 60 10.75 5.18 6.07
N ASN A 61 10.96 6.45 6.46
CA ASN A 61 10.53 7.00 7.74
C ASN A 61 9.20 7.77 7.62
N ASN A 62 8.49 7.94 8.74
CA ASN A 62 7.22 8.67 8.81
C ASN A 62 6.17 8.12 7.85
N ILE A 63 5.90 6.83 7.95
CA ILE A 63 4.97 6.12 7.07
C ILE A 63 3.69 5.78 7.84
N PHE A 64 2.55 5.94 7.18
CA PHE A 64 1.28 5.40 7.65
C PHE A 64 0.77 4.33 6.69
N ILE A 65 0.54 3.12 7.19
CA ILE A 65 -0.06 2.00 6.45
C ILE A 65 -1.44 1.74 7.03
N GLY A 66 -2.46 2.10 6.27
CA GLY A 66 -3.86 2.10 6.70
C GLY A 66 -4.45 0.71 6.90
N LEU A 67 -5.61 0.68 7.58
CA LEU A 67 -6.40 -0.51 7.89
C LEU A 67 -6.54 -1.45 6.68
N TYR A 68 -6.28 -2.74 6.89
CA TYR A 68 -6.50 -3.81 5.90
C TYR A 68 -5.77 -3.61 4.57
N SER A 69 -4.73 -2.79 4.54
CA SER A 69 -3.91 -2.66 3.32
C SER A 69 -3.00 -3.87 3.14
N TYR A 70 -2.76 -4.23 1.90
CA TYR A 70 -1.93 -5.37 1.52
C TYR A 70 -0.72 -4.91 0.69
N LEU A 71 0.48 -5.13 1.21
CA LEU A 71 1.73 -4.81 0.55
C LEU A 71 2.52 -6.11 0.36
N ASN A 72 2.87 -6.44 -0.89
CA ASN A 72 3.52 -7.72 -1.19
C ASN A 72 4.56 -7.62 -2.31
N GLY A 73 5.66 -8.35 -2.16
CA GLY A 73 6.72 -8.48 -3.15
C GLY A 73 7.82 -7.42 -3.01
N ASN A 74 8.54 -7.13 -4.08
CA ASN A 74 9.64 -6.17 -4.09
C ASN A 74 9.11 -4.73 -4.19
N VAL A 75 8.66 -4.19 -3.05
CA VAL A 75 8.11 -2.84 -2.92
C VAL A 75 9.06 -1.98 -2.10
N THR A 76 9.39 -0.80 -2.62
CA THR A 76 10.11 0.25 -1.91
C THR A 76 9.16 1.39 -1.60
N ILE A 77 9.16 1.86 -0.35
CA ILE A 77 8.38 3.01 0.12
C ILE A 77 9.35 4.08 0.58
N GLY A 78 9.27 5.25 -0.02
CA GLY A 78 10.05 6.43 0.38
C GLY A 78 9.62 7.01 1.73
N ASP A 79 10.18 8.14 2.09
CA ASP A 79 9.85 8.83 3.34
C ASP A 79 8.52 9.61 3.25
N ASN A 80 7.86 9.81 4.40
CA ASN A 80 6.64 10.62 4.53
C ASN A 80 5.47 10.16 3.65
N VAL A 81 5.29 8.85 3.50
CA VAL A 81 4.23 8.28 2.66
C VAL A 81 2.99 7.93 3.49
N LEU A 82 1.83 8.29 2.96
CA LEU A 82 0.53 7.93 3.53
C LEU A 82 -0.16 6.90 2.64
N ILE A 83 -0.42 5.73 3.18
CA ILE A 83 -1.20 4.68 2.52
C ILE A 83 -2.55 4.56 3.24
N GLY A 84 -3.62 4.96 2.55
CA GLY A 84 -4.98 4.89 3.05
C GLY A 84 -5.46 3.45 3.28
N PRO A 85 -6.64 3.26 3.90
CA PRO A 85 -7.18 1.93 4.15
C PRO A 85 -7.50 1.17 2.86
N HIS A 86 -7.42 -0.16 2.94
CA HIS A 86 -7.76 -1.08 1.86
C HIS A 86 -6.93 -0.88 0.57
N CYS A 87 -5.74 -0.33 0.66
CA CYS A 87 -4.84 -0.23 -0.50
C CYS A 87 -4.18 -1.58 -0.80
N SER A 88 -3.94 -1.85 -2.08
CA SER A 88 -3.21 -3.02 -2.55
C SER A 88 -1.99 -2.58 -3.35
N VAL A 89 -0.79 -2.88 -2.84
CA VAL A 89 0.49 -2.59 -3.51
C VAL A 89 1.20 -3.91 -3.74
N VAL A 90 1.26 -4.35 -4.99
CA VAL A 90 1.74 -5.68 -5.32
C VAL A 90 2.84 -5.60 -6.37
N ALA A 91 4.00 -6.16 -6.04
CA ALA A 91 5.13 -6.34 -6.95
C ALA A 91 5.28 -7.83 -7.26
N GLY A 92 4.93 -8.21 -8.46
CA GLY A 92 5.03 -9.58 -8.96
C GLY A 92 3.78 -10.03 -9.72
N ASN A 93 4.02 -10.72 -10.81
CA ASN A 93 2.99 -11.30 -11.67
C ASN A 93 3.09 -12.82 -11.69
N HIS A 94 2.00 -13.46 -12.08
CA HIS A 94 1.98 -14.88 -12.42
C HIS A 94 2.08 -15.04 -13.92
N LYS A 95 2.97 -15.93 -14.38
CA LYS A 95 3.16 -16.20 -15.80
C LYS A 95 2.21 -17.30 -16.26
N PHE A 96 1.57 -17.09 -17.40
CA PHE A 96 0.81 -18.14 -18.07
C PHE A 96 1.79 -19.14 -18.70
N ASP A 97 1.64 -20.41 -18.34
CA ASP A 97 2.39 -21.51 -18.90
C ASP A 97 1.56 -22.18 -20.00
N ALA A 98 1.98 -22.03 -21.25
CA ALA A 98 1.29 -22.59 -22.40
C ALA A 98 1.35 -24.13 -22.45
N ALA A 99 2.33 -24.77 -21.78
CA ALA A 99 2.43 -26.21 -21.75
C ALA A 99 1.40 -26.84 -20.80
N THR A 100 1.07 -26.16 -19.72
CA THR A 100 0.09 -26.63 -18.73
C THR A 100 -1.30 -26.03 -18.92
N GLY A 101 -1.41 -24.84 -19.56
CA GLY A 101 -2.66 -24.15 -19.78
C GLY A 101 -3.17 -23.33 -18.59
N TRP A 102 -2.33 -23.03 -17.59
CA TRP A 102 -2.69 -22.20 -16.41
C TRP A 102 -1.56 -21.26 -15.98
N PHE A 103 -1.88 -20.37 -15.06
CA PHE A 103 -0.88 -19.48 -14.47
C PHE A 103 -0.02 -20.23 -13.44
N SER A 104 1.28 -19.97 -13.43
CA SER A 104 2.19 -20.53 -12.45
C SER A 104 1.82 -20.07 -11.03
N ALA A 105 1.95 -20.96 -10.05
CA ALA A 105 1.73 -20.62 -8.65
C ALA A 105 2.86 -19.76 -8.08
N ARG A 106 4.00 -19.68 -8.76
CA ARG A 106 5.17 -18.87 -8.37
C ARG A 106 5.20 -17.61 -9.22
N THR A 107 5.51 -16.48 -8.57
CA THR A 107 5.85 -15.25 -9.28
C THR A 107 7.22 -15.44 -9.94
N GLU A 108 7.25 -15.50 -11.25
CA GLU A 108 8.49 -15.39 -12.01
C GLU A 108 8.51 -13.99 -12.61
N PRO A 109 9.50 -13.15 -12.23
CA PRO A 109 9.57 -11.81 -12.78
C PRO A 109 9.82 -11.88 -14.29
N ASP A 110 8.90 -11.31 -15.06
CA ASP A 110 9.07 -11.09 -16.48
C ASP A 110 9.48 -9.61 -16.66
N GLY A 111 10.73 -9.32 -16.31
CA GLY A 111 11.25 -7.98 -16.26
C GLY A 111 11.29 -7.38 -14.84
N ASP A 112 11.29 -6.06 -14.73
CA ASP A 112 11.29 -5.35 -13.45
C ASP A 112 9.86 -5.13 -12.93
N ASP A 113 9.34 -6.09 -12.18
CA ASP A 113 8.04 -6.02 -11.51
C ASP A 113 8.07 -5.21 -10.21
N SER A 114 9.24 -4.70 -9.78
CA SER A 114 9.35 -3.94 -8.53
C SER A 114 8.46 -2.70 -8.56
N VAL A 115 7.91 -2.34 -7.39
CA VAL A 115 7.10 -1.14 -7.21
C VAL A 115 7.88 -0.15 -6.36
N VAL A 116 7.83 1.12 -6.73
CA VAL A 116 8.38 2.22 -5.92
C VAL A 116 7.27 3.23 -5.63
N ILE A 117 7.14 3.62 -4.37
CA ILE A 117 6.29 4.74 -3.94
C ILE A 117 7.23 5.88 -3.54
N GLY A 118 7.25 6.95 -4.31
CA GLY A 118 8.11 8.11 -4.05
C GLY A 118 7.74 8.87 -2.78
N ASP A 119 8.74 9.56 -2.21
CA ASP A 119 8.61 10.33 -0.97
C ASP A 119 7.39 11.27 -0.99
N GLY A 120 6.75 11.47 0.14
CA GLY A 120 5.64 12.41 0.32
C GLY A 120 4.35 12.02 -0.40
N SER A 121 4.26 10.83 -0.98
CA SER A 121 3.08 10.41 -1.73
C SER A 121 1.92 10.01 -0.81
N TRP A 122 0.71 10.25 -1.29
CA TRP A 122 -0.53 9.86 -0.62
C TRP A 122 -1.37 8.97 -1.52
N LEU A 123 -1.53 7.71 -1.13
CA LEU A 123 -2.50 6.79 -1.69
C LEU A 123 -3.79 6.91 -0.87
N ALA A 124 -4.86 7.42 -1.46
CA ALA A 124 -6.15 7.47 -0.78
C ALA A 124 -6.76 6.05 -0.64
N SER A 125 -7.94 5.93 -0.05
CA SER A 125 -8.56 4.63 0.22
C SER A 125 -8.78 3.79 -1.05
N ASN A 126 -8.63 2.47 -0.95
CA ASN A 126 -8.90 1.50 -2.03
C ASN A 126 -8.06 1.72 -3.30
N VAL A 127 -6.85 2.25 -3.17
CA VAL A 127 -5.92 2.38 -4.30
C VAL A 127 -5.24 1.04 -4.56
N THR A 128 -5.10 0.70 -5.86
CA THR A 128 -4.29 -0.44 -6.30
C THR A 128 -3.10 0.05 -7.11
N ILE A 129 -1.89 -0.41 -6.73
CA ILE A 129 -0.67 -0.21 -7.50
C ILE A 129 -0.25 -1.56 -8.07
N THR A 130 -0.14 -1.65 -9.40
CA THR A 130 0.21 -2.89 -10.08
C THR A 130 1.74 -3.08 -10.21
N PRO A 131 2.20 -4.30 -10.48
CA PRO A 131 3.63 -4.59 -10.66
C PRO A 131 4.31 -3.68 -11.69
N GLY A 132 5.57 -3.34 -11.43
CA GLY A 132 6.42 -2.51 -12.30
C GLY A 132 6.19 -1.00 -12.19
N VAL A 133 5.22 -0.53 -11.42
CA VAL A 133 4.91 0.90 -11.28
C VAL A 133 5.92 1.61 -10.38
N LYS A 134 6.42 2.74 -10.87
CA LYS A 134 7.22 3.69 -10.09
C LYS A 134 6.42 4.99 -9.95
N LEU A 135 5.88 5.25 -8.77
CA LEU A 135 5.27 6.54 -8.45
C LEU A 135 6.37 7.57 -8.20
N GLY A 136 6.27 8.72 -8.82
CA GLY A 136 7.12 9.88 -8.53
C GLY A 136 6.86 10.42 -7.13
N LYS A 137 7.63 11.45 -6.74
CA LYS A 137 7.49 12.12 -5.44
C LYS A 137 6.17 12.86 -5.32
N ALA A 138 5.65 12.94 -4.11
CA ALA A 138 4.48 13.73 -3.73
C ALA A 138 3.27 13.52 -4.67
N ASN A 139 3.06 12.27 -5.08
CA ASN A 139 1.88 11.93 -5.87
C ASN A 139 0.65 11.84 -4.98
N LEU A 140 -0.46 12.40 -5.44
CA LEU A 140 -1.79 12.14 -4.90
C LEU A 140 -2.49 11.11 -5.78
N VAL A 141 -2.75 9.92 -5.24
CA VAL A 141 -3.56 8.92 -5.94
C VAL A 141 -4.95 8.91 -5.32
N CYS A 142 -5.94 9.35 -6.10
CA CYS A 142 -7.34 9.46 -5.64
C CYS A 142 -7.94 8.09 -5.29
N ALA A 143 -8.88 8.09 -4.37
CA ALA A 143 -9.54 6.86 -3.90
C ALA A 143 -10.12 6.01 -5.03
N GLY A 144 -10.01 4.68 -4.90
CA GLY A 144 -10.51 3.71 -5.87
C GLY A 144 -9.73 3.64 -7.18
N SER A 145 -8.58 4.28 -7.27
CA SER A 145 -7.76 4.28 -8.50
C SER A 145 -6.92 3.03 -8.65
N VAL A 146 -6.71 2.61 -9.91
CA VAL A 146 -5.79 1.51 -10.27
C VAL A 146 -4.65 2.06 -11.11
N VAL A 147 -3.47 2.20 -10.52
CA VAL A 147 -2.29 2.73 -11.20
C VAL A 147 -1.55 1.59 -11.89
N THR A 148 -1.48 1.65 -13.22
CA THR A 148 -0.89 0.62 -14.08
C THR A 148 0.34 1.11 -14.85
N LYS A 149 0.75 2.36 -14.66
CA LYS A 149 1.92 2.98 -15.31
C LYS A 149 2.61 3.90 -14.33
N SER A 150 3.92 4.02 -14.46
CA SER A 150 4.72 4.96 -13.69
C SER A 150 4.29 6.42 -13.91
N THR A 151 4.48 7.24 -12.90
CA THR A 151 3.99 8.62 -12.85
C THR A 151 5.12 9.60 -12.64
N PRO A 152 5.00 10.85 -13.13
CA PRO A 152 5.95 11.90 -12.79
C PRO A 152 5.77 12.36 -11.34
N ASP A 153 6.73 13.16 -10.84
CA ASP A 153 6.62 13.83 -9.55
C ASP A 153 5.41 14.78 -9.52
N TYR A 154 4.82 14.94 -8.35
CA TYR A 154 3.72 15.88 -8.07
C TYR A 154 2.45 15.65 -8.87
N ALA A 155 2.25 14.44 -9.39
CA ALA A 155 1.06 14.10 -10.17
C ALA A 155 -0.15 13.83 -9.27
N ILE A 156 -1.33 14.25 -9.75
CA ILE A 156 -2.63 13.82 -9.22
C ILE A 156 -3.20 12.78 -10.17
N MET A 157 -3.35 11.55 -9.66
CA MET A 157 -3.78 10.39 -10.43
C MET A 157 -5.19 9.96 -10.05
N ALA A 158 -6.04 9.64 -11.02
CA ALA A 158 -7.39 9.15 -10.75
C ALA A 158 -7.89 8.18 -11.84
N GLY A 159 -8.74 7.23 -11.44
CA GLY A 159 -9.50 6.35 -12.32
C GLY A 159 -8.96 4.93 -12.46
N VAL A 160 -9.63 4.13 -13.32
CA VAL A 160 -9.32 2.72 -13.60
C VAL A 160 -9.33 2.51 -15.13
N PRO A 161 -8.16 2.37 -15.77
CA PRO A 161 -6.82 2.63 -15.25
C PRO A 161 -6.62 4.11 -14.91
N ALA A 162 -5.78 4.39 -13.91
CA ALA A 162 -5.51 5.75 -13.48
C ALA A 162 -4.79 6.56 -14.55
N LYS A 163 -5.21 7.81 -14.69
CA LYS A 163 -4.57 8.81 -15.54
C LYS A 163 -4.25 10.05 -14.70
N GLN A 164 -3.28 10.82 -15.14
CA GLN A 164 -3.01 12.10 -14.52
C GLN A 164 -4.16 13.06 -14.81
N VAL A 165 -4.79 13.56 -13.75
CA VAL A 165 -5.92 14.49 -13.80
C VAL A 165 -5.57 15.87 -13.24
N GLY A 166 -4.34 16.04 -12.79
CA GLY A 166 -3.85 17.27 -12.23
C GLY A 166 -2.39 17.20 -11.80
N SER A 167 -1.93 18.24 -11.15
CA SER A 167 -0.59 18.33 -10.56
C SER A 167 -0.63 19.17 -9.28
N ILE A 168 0.41 19.03 -8.46
CA ILE A 168 0.65 19.83 -7.27
C ILE A 168 1.85 20.71 -7.55
N ASP A 169 1.73 22.03 -7.31
CA ASP A 169 2.87 22.92 -7.37
C ASP A 169 3.79 22.70 -6.17
N PRO A 170 5.07 22.33 -6.36
CA PRO A 170 5.96 21.99 -5.25
C PRO A 170 6.38 23.20 -4.39
N VAL A 171 6.15 24.42 -4.85
CA VAL A 171 6.53 25.64 -4.13
C VAL A 171 5.36 26.21 -3.34
N SER A 172 4.20 26.34 -3.98
CA SER A 172 3.00 26.92 -3.34
C SER A 172 2.14 25.86 -2.64
N GLY A 173 2.24 24.57 -3.03
CA GLY A 173 1.35 23.50 -2.59
C GLY A 173 -0.02 23.53 -3.26
N GLU A 174 -0.23 24.43 -4.25
CA GLU A 174 -1.51 24.55 -4.93
C GLU A 174 -1.79 23.36 -5.86
N TYR A 175 -3.07 22.96 -5.92
CA TYR A 175 -3.57 21.89 -6.77
C TYR A 175 -4.09 22.44 -8.08
N THR A 176 -3.52 22.01 -9.21
CA THR A 176 -4.04 22.31 -10.54
C THR A 176 -4.75 21.09 -11.10
N TRP A 177 -6.05 21.19 -11.34
CA TRP A 177 -6.84 20.13 -11.96
C TRP A 177 -6.94 20.36 -13.45
N PHE A 178 -6.66 19.34 -14.24
CA PHE A 178 -6.78 19.44 -15.69
C PHE A 178 -8.25 19.43 -16.10
N SER A 179 -8.62 20.32 -17.01
CA SER A 179 -9.98 20.34 -17.54
C SER A 179 -10.28 19.01 -18.23
N ARG A 180 -11.41 18.39 -17.94
CA ARG A 180 -11.86 17.21 -18.68
C ARG A 180 -12.02 17.63 -20.15
N GLN A 181 -11.22 17.05 -21.03
CA GLN A 181 -11.55 17.09 -22.46
C GLN A 181 -12.87 16.32 -22.60
N LYS A 182 -13.91 17.03 -23.09
CA LYS A 182 -15.22 16.46 -23.36
C LYS A 182 -15.15 15.47 -24.51
#